data_748efd75268e566de89be32a6ef60cef
#
_entry.id   748efd75268e566de89be32a6ef60cef
#
_cell.length_a   1.000
_cell.length_b   1.000
_cell.length_c   1.000
_cell.angle_alpha   90.00
_cell.angle_beta   90.00
_cell.angle_gamma   90.00
#
_symmetry.space_group_name_H-M   'P 1'
#
loop_
_entity.id
_entity.type
_entity.pdbx_description
1 polymer ?
#
loop_
_entity_poly.entity_id
_entity_poly.type
_entity_poly.pdbx_seq_one_letter_code
_entity_poly.pdbx_strand_id
1 'polypeptide(L)'
;GRLPIGPVDLLLDEVLRYNGYEGLRLGGGLATNDRISRYVSLGGYIGYGIKDEAWKYGGFCNVKPWYGRDLALKLFYENDVVESGGVAFEGPRPLLTNESTRWIYVNRMDYQERSGAQFIFRVGSDLKLWLGAEREVRVNTMGYRYAERVSNGITTLRNRFTTGGFTFGMRFAFRERLARLPDREVALGTRWPVLSISAFVAVKG
;
A
#
# COMPACT_ATOMS: atom_id res chain seq x y z
N GLY A 1 8.18 -5.34 -8.80
CA GLY A 1 8.48 -5.16 -10.21
C GLY A 1 7.30 -5.49 -11.12
N ARG A 2 7.29 -4.90 -12.32
CA ARG A 2 6.27 -5.18 -13.35
C ARG A 2 6.96 -5.64 -14.63
N LEU A 3 6.49 -6.74 -15.20
CA LEU A 3 6.96 -7.26 -16.47
C LEU A 3 5.85 -7.09 -17.52
N PRO A 4 6.04 -6.25 -18.54
CA PRO A 4 5.01 -6.03 -19.56
C PRO A 4 4.87 -7.24 -20.48
N ILE A 5 3.65 -7.78 -20.55
CA ILE A 5 3.27 -8.90 -21.42
C ILE A 5 2.10 -8.44 -22.29
N GLY A 6 2.41 -7.80 -23.42
CA GLY A 6 1.37 -7.25 -24.30
C GLY A 6 0.58 -6.12 -23.63
N PRO A 7 -0.77 -6.23 -23.54
CA PRO A 7 -1.63 -5.19 -22.96
C PRO A 7 -1.71 -5.23 -21.43
N VAL A 8 -1.06 -6.20 -20.80
CA VAL A 8 -1.04 -6.36 -19.34
C VAL A 8 0.38 -6.46 -18.81
N ASP A 9 0.57 -6.07 -17.57
CA ASP A 9 1.81 -6.23 -16.81
C ASP A 9 1.64 -7.34 -15.80
N LEU A 10 2.60 -8.28 -15.75
CA LEU A 10 2.72 -9.25 -14.67
C LEU A 10 3.35 -8.60 -13.45
N LEU A 11 2.71 -8.74 -12.30
CA LEU A 11 3.21 -8.25 -11.00
C LEU A 11 4.17 -9.28 -10.42
N LEU A 12 5.46 -9.10 -10.67
CA LEU A 12 6.50 -10.06 -10.27
C LEU A 12 6.59 -10.25 -8.75
N ASP A 13 6.30 -9.19 -8.00
CA ASP A 13 6.35 -9.20 -6.53
C ASP A 13 5.25 -10.10 -5.92
N GLU A 14 4.25 -10.48 -6.72
CA GLU A 14 3.14 -11.35 -6.28
C GLU A 14 3.32 -12.81 -6.67
N VAL A 15 4.34 -13.14 -7.47
CA VAL A 15 4.56 -14.51 -7.95
C VAL A 15 5.14 -15.38 -6.84
N LEU A 16 6.14 -14.86 -6.16
CA LEU A 16 6.84 -15.58 -5.11
C LEU A 16 7.22 -14.61 -3.98
N ARG A 17 6.77 -14.93 -2.77
CA ARG A 17 7.16 -14.23 -1.54
C ARG A 17 7.53 -15.23 -0.46
N TYR A 18 8.42 -14.83 0.43
CA TYR A 18 8.78 -15.62 1.60
C TYR A 18 8.86 -14.73 2.83
N ASN A 19 8.25 -15.17 3.91
CA ASN A 19 8.45 -14.62 5.25
C ASN A 19 8.29 -15.71 6.32
N GLY A 20 8.72 -15.42 7.53
CA GLY A 20 8.72 -16.40 8.61
C GLY A 20 7.32 -16.83 9.09
N TYR A 21 6.30 -16.03 8.83
CA TYR A 21 4.91 -16.31 9.23
C TYR A 21 4.19 -17.19 8.19
N GLU A 22 4.13 -16.77 6.93
CA GLU A 22 3.44 -17.48 5.85
C GLU A 22 4.26 -18.66 5.28
N GLY A 23 5.58 -18.67 5.55
CA GLY A 23 6.50 -19.50 4.82
C GLY A 23 6.62 -19.03 3.36
N LEU A 24 6.55 -19.97 2.44
CA LEU A 24 6.51 -19.68 1.02
C LEU A 24 5.08 -19.29 0.61
N ARG A 25 4.95 -18.15 -0.05
CA ARG A 25 3.70 -17.70 -0.69
C ARG A 25 3.83 -17.78 -2.20
N LEU A 26 2.96 -18.54 -2.81
CA LEU A 26 2.84 -18.69 -4.26
C LEU A 26 1.61 -17.93 -4.75
N GLY A 27 1.75 -17.18 -5.81
CA GLY A 27 0.65 -16.37 -6.30
C GLY A 27 0.87 -15.84 -7.70
N GLY A 28 0.11 -14.82 -8.04
CA GLY A 28 0.24 -14.07 -9.27
C GLY A 28 -0.58 -12.80 -9.22
N GLY A 29 -0.20 -11.85 -10.02
CA GLY A 29 -0.92 -10.59 -10.14
C GLY A 29 -0.77 -10.02 -11.54
N LEU A 30 -1.80 -9.35 -12.00
CA LEU A 30 -1.85 -8.70 -13.30
C LEU A 30 -2.33 -7.27 -13.15
N ALA A 31 -1.86 -6.39 -14.01
CA ALA A 31 -2.36 -5.03 -14.13
C ALA A 31 -2.46 -4.64 -15.59
N THR A 32 -3.46 -3.84 -15.93
CA THR A 32 -3.55 -3.24 -17.26
C THR A 32 -2.46 -2.18 -17.43
N ASN A 33 -1.92 -2.05 -18.63
CA ASN A 33 -0.92 -1.05 -18.94
C ASN A 33 -1.44 0.00 -19.93
N ASP A 34 -0.59 0.91 -20.35
CA ASP A 34 -0.92 2.04 -21.24
C ASP A 34 -1.38 1.63 -22.63
N ARG A 35 -1.20 0.34 -23.01
CA ARG A 35 -1.73 -0.18 -24.28
C ARG A 35 -3.25 -0.38 -24.24
N ILE A 36 -3.83 -0.61 -23.04
CA ILE A 36 -5.28 -0.67 -22.85
C ILE A 36 -5.82 0.73 -22.60
N SER A 37 -5.27 1.43 -21.62
CA SER A 37 -5.71 2.78 -21.29
C SER A 37 -4.58 3.56 -20.61
N ARG A 38 -4.38 4.81 -21.06
CA ARG A 38 -3.45 5.75 -20.44
C ARG A 38 -4.04 6.45 -19.22
N TYR A 39 -5.36 6.41 -19.08
CA TYR A 39 -6.09 7.12 -18.04
C TYR A 39 -6.53 6.22 -16.89
N VAL A 40 -6.74 4.95 -17.16
CA VAL A 40 -7.22 3.98 -16.15
C VAL A 40 -6.35 2.74 -16.16
N SER A 41 -5.84 2.37 -15.00
CA SER A 41 -5.15 1.11 -14.78
C SER A 41 -5.87 0.31 -13.72
N LEU A 42 -6.28 -0.91 -14.08
CA LEU A 42 -6.88 -1.90 -13.20
C LEU A 42 -5.86 -2.98 -12.93
N GLY A 43 -5.80 -3.46 -11.71
CA GLY A 43 -4.92 -4.57 -11.38
C GLY A 43 -5.40 -5.30 -10.15
N GLY A 44 -4.85 -6.50 -9.97
CA GLY A 44 -5.12 -7.32 -8.81
C GLY A 44 -4.13 -8.45 -8.69
N TYR A 45 -4.15 -9.09 -7.53
CA TYR A 45 -3.31 -10.22 -7.22
C TYR A 45 -4.06 -11.23 -6.36
N ILE A 46 -3.58 -12.46 -6.40
CA ILE A 46 -3.99 -13.55 -5.52
C ILE A 46 -2.76 -14.38 -5.16
N GLY A 47 -2.68 -14.85 -3.93
CA GLY A 47 -1.59 -15.70 -3.45
C GLY A 47 -2.04 -16.60 -2.32
N TYR A 48 -1.34 -17.72 -2.16
CA TYR A 48 -1.59 -18.70 -1.12
C TYR A 48 -0.32 -18.93 -0.30
N GLY A 49 -0.41 -18.70 1.01
CA GLY A 49 0.68 -18.98 1.95
C GLY A 49 0.65 -20.45 2.36
N ILE A 50 1.80 -21.12 2.22
CA ILE A 50 1.86 -22.58 2.45
C ILE A 50 1.81 -22.89 3.94
N LYS A 51 2.43 -22.07 4.79
CA LYS A 51 2.53 -22.34 6.22
C LYS A 51 1.29 -21.89 7.00
N ASP A 52 0.69 -20.77 6.62
CA ASP A 52 -0.52 -20.25 7.27
C ASP A 52 -1.82 -20.71 6.60
N GLU A 53 -1.71 -21.47 5.50
CA GLU A 53 -2.81 -22.10 4.76
C GLU A 53 -3.94 -21.13 4.37
N ALA A 54 -3.57 -19.88 4.06
CA ALA A 54 -4.54 -18.82 3.82
C ALA A 54 -4.36 -18.14 2.46
N TRP A 55 -5.48 -17.74 1.86
CA TRP A 55 -5.51 -16.95 0.65
C TRP A 55 -5.33 -15.46 0.97
N LYS A 56 -4.54 -14.78 0.17
CA LYS A 56 -4.36 -13.34 0.14
C LYS A 56 -4.73 -12.84 -1.24
N TYR A 57 -5.42 -11.74 -1.28
CA TYR A 57 -5.84 -11.16 -2.55
C TYR A 57 -6.08 -9.67 -2.42
N GLY A 58 -5.97 -8.99 -3.53
CA GLY A 58 -6.23 -7.56 -3.57
C GLY A 58 -6.43 -7.06 -4.98
N GLY A 59 -6.96 -5.87 -5.08
CA GLY A 59 -7.18 -5.21 -6.34
C GLY A 59 -7.07 -3.70 -6.21
N PHE A 60 -6.78 -3.05 -7.32
CA PHE A 60 -6.71 -1.61 -7.38
C PHE A 60 -7.23 -1.06 -8.71
N CYS A 61 -7.72 0.15 -8.64
CA CYS A 61 -8.07 0.98 -9.78
C CYS A 61 -7.34 2.31 -9.64
N ASN A 62 -6.49 2.66 -10.60
CA ASN A 62 -5.84 3.95 -10.66
C ASN A 62 -6.41 4.74 -11.82
N VAL A 63 -6.98 5.90 -11.53
CA VAL A 63 -7.50 6.83 -12.53
C VAL A 63 -6.58 8.03 -12.59
N LYS A 64 -6.02 8.31 -13.77
CA LYS A 64 -5.15 9.46 -14.06
C LYS A 64 -5.90 10.42 -15.00
N PRO A 65 -6.67 11.39 -14.47
CA PRO A 65 -7.47 12.28 -15.32
C PRO A 65 -6.63 13.11 -16.27
N TRP A 66 -5.37 13.28 -15.96
CA TRP A 66 -4.42 14.05 -16.76
C TRP A 66 -3.16 13.24 -17.03
N TYR A 67 -3.04 12.78 -18.26
CA TYR A 67 -1.86 12.04 -18.71
C TYR A 67 -0.59 12.89 -18.64
N GLY A 68 0.50 12.31 -18.13
CA GLY A 68 1.79 13.00 -17.99
C GLY A 68 1.91 13.98 -16.82
N ARG A 69 0.92 14.01 -15.91
CA ARG A 69 1.02 14.74 -14.63
C ARG A 69 0.83 13.80 -13.46
N ASP A 70 1.45 14.12 -12.34
CA ASP A 70 1.22 13.44 -11.06
C ASP A 70 -0.15 13.84 -10.50
N LEU A 71 -1.22 13.45 -11.18
CA LEU A 71 -2.60 13.58 -10.74
C LEU A 71 -3.25 12.21 -10.85
N ALA A 72 -3.59 11.60 -9.74
CA ALA A 72 -4.17 10.27 -9.74
C ALA A 72 -5.18 10.08 -8.59
N LEU A 73 -6.22 9.35 -8.88
CA LEU A 73 -7.11 8.75 -7.89
C LEU A 73 -6.84 7.25 -7.86
N LYS A 74 -6.44 6.74 -6.71
CA LYS A 74 -6.23 5.33 -6.45
C LYS A 74 -7.33 4.80 -5.56
N LEU A 75 -8.04 3.79 -6.02
CA LEU A 75 -8.96 2.98 -5.23
C LEU A 75 -8.30 1.62 -5.00
N PHE A 76 -8.40 1.08 -3.82
CA PHE A 76 -7.81 -0.21 -3.51
C PHE A 76 -8.63 -1.00 -2.49
N TYR A 77 -8.50 -2.31 -2.61
CA TYR A 77 -8.95 -3.29 -1.64
C TYR A 77 -7.88 -4.38 -1.52
N GLU A 78 -7.53 -4.74 -0.32
CA GLU A 78 -6.56 -5.81 -0.05
C GLU A 78 -6.96 -6.61 1.18
N ASN A 79 -6.81 -7.91 1.09
CA ASN A 79 -6.90 -8.87 2.17
C ASN A 79 -5.55 -9.61 2.21
N ASP A 80 -4.72 -9.23 3.13
CA ASP A 80 -3.32 -9.68 3.20
C ASP A 80 -2.86 -9.79 4.65
N VAL A 81 -1.60 -10.07 4.86
CA VAL A 81 -0.96 -10.02 6.18
C VAL A 81 -0.02 -8.83 6.28
N VAL A 82 0.05 -8.25 7.46
CA VAL A 82 0.91 -7.12 7.77
C VAL A 82 1.70 -7.39 9.04
N GLU A 83 2.90 -6.84 9.12
CA GLU A 83 3.72 -6.95 10.33
C GLU A 83 2.99 -6.34 11.53
N SER A 84 2.89 -7.10 12.63
CA SER A 84 2.25 -6.64 13.86
C SER A 84 3.01 -5.44 14.45
N GLY A 85 2.30 -4.31 14.62
CA GLY A 85 2.92 -3.06 15.10
C GLY A 85 3.77 -2.31 14.06
N GLY A 86 3.84 -2.80 12.82
CA GLY A 86 4.55 -2.11 11.75
C GLY A 86 3.81 -0.84 11.30
N VAL A 87 4.57 0.22 11.07
CA VAL A 87 4.07 1.45 10.44
C VAL A 87 4.48 1.42 8.98
N ALA A 88 3.49 1.43 8.08
CA ALA A 88 3.75 1.54 6.66
C ALA A 88 4.05 3.01 6.30
N PHE A 89 5.29 3.29 5.94
CA PHE A 89 5.62 4.59 5.32
C PHE A 89 5.32 4.54 3.83
N GLU A 90 4.47 5.43 3.36
CA GLU A 90 4.23 5.63 1.94
C GLU A 90 5.41 6.38 1.32
N GLY A 91 6.28 5.68 0.61
CA GLY A 91 7.41 6.25 -0.11
C GLY A 91 7.92 5.29 -1.18
N PRO A 92 8.75 5.77 -2.12
CA PRO A 92 9.41 4.88 -3.06
C PRO A 92 10.28 3.90 -2.29
N ARG A 93 9.93 2.61 -2.35
CA ARG A 93 10.71 1.53 -1.74
C ARG A 93 11.85 1.16 -2.70
N PRO A 94 13.11 1.38 -2.34
CA PRO A 94 14.22 0.85 -3.11
C PRO A 94 14.19 -0.68 -3.09
N LEU A 95 14.52 -1.30 -4.22
CA LEU A 95 14.47 -2.77 -4.40
C LEU A 95 15.37 -3.57 -3.43
N LEU A 96 16.39 -2.91 -2.87
CA LEU A 96 17.36 -3.53 -1.95
C LEU A 96 17.56 -2.59 -0.74
N THR A 97 16.68 -2.64 0.21
CA THR A 97 16.85 -1.98 1.51
C THR A 97 16.86 -3.00 2.63
N ASN A 98 17.35 -2.60 3.79
CA ASN A 98 17.23 -3.38 5.03
C ASN A 98 15.78 -3.79 5.33
N GLU A 99 14.78 -3.05 4.81
CA GLU A 99 13.36 -3.40 4.94
C GLU A 99 12.98 -4.61 4.08
N SER A 100 13.55 -4.76 2.88
CA SER A 100 13.29 -5.94 2.02
C SER A 100 13.86 -7.21 2.62
N THR A 101 15.02 -7.11 3.29
CA THR A 101 15.64 -8.25 3.99
C THR A 101 14.98 -8.52 5.34
N ARG A 102 14.50 -7.47 6.03
CA ARG A 102 13.76 -7.60 7.27
C ARG A 102 12.47 -8.41 7.08
N TRP A 103 11.78 -8.25 5.98
CA TRP A 103 10.56 -9.00 5.66
C TRP A 103 10.75 -10.52 5.77
N ILE A 104 11.93 -11.03 5.38
CA ILE A 104 12.25 -12.46 5.44
C ILE A 104 12.21 -13.00 6.87
N TYR A 105 12.59 -12.19 7.86
CA TYR A 105 12.68 -12.58 9.27
C TYR A 105 11.42 -12.25 10.09
N VAL A 106 10.42 -11.62 9.48
CA VAL A 106 9.17 -11.28 10.18
C VAL A 106 8.36 -12.55 10.44
N ASN A 107 8.23 -12.90 11.71
CA ASN A 107 7.46 -14.06 12.17
C ASN A 107 6.12 -13.68 12.81
N ARG A 108 5.85 -12.38 12.95
CA ARG A 108 4.68 -11.85 13.65
C ARG A 108 3.88 -10.98 12.70
N MET A 109 2.78 -11.52 12.22
CA MET A 109 1.91 -10.85 11.27
C MET A 109 0.47 -10.92 11.74
N ASP A 110 -0.29 -9.88 11.46
CA ASP A 110 -1.73 -9.79 11.65
C ASP A 110 -2.43 -9.89 10.31
N TYR A 111 -3.60 -10.50 10.28
CA TYR A 111 -4.47 -10.42 9.11
C TYR A 111 -5.04 -9.01 9.01
N GLN A 112 -4.95 -8.46 7.79
CA GLN A 112 -5.41 -7.12 7.48
C GLN A 112 -6.37 -7.16 6.28
N GLU A 113 -7.56 -6.63 6.47
CA GLU A 113 -8.47 -6.27 5.39
C GLU A 113 -8.48 -4.75 5.29
N ARG A 114 -8.01 -4.20 4.18
CA ARG A 114 -7.86 -2.76 3.98
C ARG A 114 -8.53 -2.33 2.69
N SER A 115 -9.31 -1.27 2.75
CA SER A 115 -9.93 -0.65 1.59
C SER A 115 -9.84 0.86 1.70
N GLY A 116 -9.71 1.54 0.57
CA GLY A 116 -9.60 2.98 0.61
C GLY A 116 -9.52 3.63 -0.76
N ALA A 117 -9.51 4.96 -0.67
CA ALA A 117 -9.31 5.84 -1.79
C ALA A 117 -8.20 6.84 -1.46
N GLN A 118 -7.32 7.11 -2.41
CA GLN A 118 -6.24 8.06 -2.26
C GLN A 118 -6.17 8.97 -3.48
N PHE A 119 -6.20 10.26 -3.24
CA PHE A 119 -6.01 11.27 -4.25
C PHE A 119 -4.60 11.84 -4.14
N ILE A 120 -3.85 11.78 -5.23
CA ILE A 120 -2.46 12.18 -5.30
C ILE A 120 -2.37 13.31 -6.32
N PHE A 121 -1.68 14.39 -5.97
CA PHE A 121 -1.45 15.49 -6.90
C PHE A 121 -0.13 16.20 -6.60
N ARG A 122 0.44 16.78 -7.64
CA ARG A 122 1.69 17.54 -7.55
C ARG A 122 1.42 19.01 -7.87
N VAL A 123 1.98 19.87 -7.04
CA VAL A 123 1.95 21.32 -7.22
C VAL A 123 3.37 21.80 -7.58
N GLY A 124 3.52 22.24 -8.81
CA GLY A 124 4.86 22.58 -9.34
C GLY A 124 5.77 21.36 -9.46
N SER A 125 7.08 21.59 -9.40
CA SER A 125 8.11 20.53 -9.41
C SER A 125 8.39 19.96 -8.02
N ASP A 126 8.16 20.74 -6.98
CA ASP A 126 8.77 20.56 -5.68
C ASP A 126 7.83 19.94 -4.63
N LEU A 127 6.52 20.10 -4.80
CA LEU A 127 5.53 19.67 -3.82
C LEU A 127 4.60 18.59 -4.35
N LYS A 128 4.60 17.43 -3.69
CA LYS A 128 3.64 16.34 -3.92
C LYS A 128 2.77 16.18 -2.69
N LEU A 129 1.47 16.14 -2.90
CA LEU A 129 0.45 16.01 -1.86
C LEU A 129 -0.38 14.75 -2.10
N TRP A 130 -0.85 14.15 -1.02
CA TRP A 130 -1.85 13.09 -1.10
C TRP A 130 -2.86 13.22 0.04
N LEU A 131 -4.08 12.91 -0.31
CA LEU A 131 -5.23 12.84 0.59
C LEU A 131 -5.85 11.47 0.44
N GLY A 132 -6.20 10.83 1.52
CA GLY A 132 -6.82 9.51 1.48
C GLY A 132 -7.90 9.34 2.52
N ALA A 133 -8.77 8.40 2.25
CA ALA A 133 -9.71 7.83 3.23
C ALA A 133 -9.56 6.32 3.17
N GLU A 134 -9.43 5.70 4.32
CA GLU A 134 -9.24 4.25 4.39
C GLU A 134 -9.96 3.64 5.57
N ARG A 135 -10.34 2.39 5.40
CA ARG A 135 -10.86 1.52 6.44
C ARG A 135 -9.98 0.29 6.50
N GLU A 136 -9.55 -0.03 7.69
CA GLU A 136 -8.74 -1.20 7.99
C GLU A 136 -9.44 -2.04 9.05
N VAL A 137 -9.51 -3.33 8.82
CA VAL A 137 -9.89 -4.33 9.80
C VAL A 137 -8.67 -5.21 10.06
N ARG A 138 -8.19 -5.23 11.28
CA ARG A 138 -7.03 -6.02 11.66
C ARG A 138 -7.42 -7.10 12.66
N VAL A 139 -6.94 -8.32 12.41
CA VAL A 139 -7.13 -9.47 13.30
C VAL A 139 -5.75 -9.91 13.81
N ASN A 140 -5.57 -9.81 15.11
CA ASN A 140 -4.32 -10.21 15.75
C ASN A 140 -4.20 -11.74 15.79
N THR A 141 -3.09 -12.26 15.28
CA THR A 141 -2.80 -13.70 15.25
C THR A 141 -2.00 -14.19 16.45
N MET A 142 -1.46 -13.29 17.25
CA MET A 142 -0.53 -13.60 18.36
C MET A 142 -1.21 -13.77 19.72
N GLY A 143 -2.53 -13.86 19.76
CA GLY A 143 -3.26 -13.97 21.02
C GLY A 143 -3.35 -12.70 21.86
N TYR A 144 -2.81 -11.57 21.38
CA TYR A 144 -3.03 -10.27 22.00
C TYR A 144 -4.50 -9.89 21.88
N ARG A 145 -5.08 -9.47 23.00
CA ARG A 145 -6.46 -9.01 23.05
C ARG A 145 -6.49 -7.60 23.64
N TYR A 146 -7.25 -6.72 23.03
CA TYR A 146 -7.49 -5.40 23.58
C TYR A 146 -8.83 -5.36 24.30
N ALA A 147 -8.90 -4.54 25.33
CA ALA A 147 -10.09 -4.34 26.12
C ALA A 147 -10.95 -3.24 25.52
N GLU A 148 -12.12 -3.58 25.01
CA GLU A 148 -13.11 -2.62 24.57
C GLU A 148 -14.10 -2.36 25.71
N ARG A 149 -14.24 -1.09 26.11
CA ARG A 149 -15.21 -0.70 27.13
C ARG A 149 -16.60 -0.55 26.48
N VAL A 150 -17.47 -1.48 26.74
CA VAL A 150 -18.89 -1.39 26.32
C VAL A 150 -19.63 -0.44 27.26
N SER A 151 -20.69 0.21 26.77
CA SER A 151 -21.46 1.28 27.42
C SER A 151 -21.93 0.98 28.84
N ASN A 152 -22.05 -0.29 29.23
CA ASN A 152 -22.52 -0.72 30.55
C ASN A 152 -21.38 -1.11 31.52
N GLY A 153 -20.15 -0.64 31.30
CA GLY A 153 -19.02 -0.96 32.16
C GLY A 153 -18.43 -2.38 31.99
N ILE A 154 -18.99 -3.16 31.05
CA ILE A 154 -18.48 -4.49 30.74
C ILE A 154 -17.28 -4.32 29.79
N THR A 155 -16.15 -4.91 30.16
CA THR A 155 -14.97 -4.96 29.31
C THR A 155 -14.98 -6.24 28.50
N THR A 156 -15.06 -6.12 27.18
CA THR A 156 -14.96 -7.26 26.26
C THR A 156 -13.55 -7.31 25.67
N LEU A 157 -12.94 -8.48 25.73
CA LEU A 157 -11.61 -8.71 25.10
C LEU A 157 -11.81 -9.12 23.66
N ARG A 158 -11.25 -8.33 22.72
CA ARG A 158 -11.31 -8.60 21.29
C ARG A 158 -9.91 -8.74 20.69
N ASN A 159 -9.79 -9.62 19.71
CA ASN A 159 -8.59 -9.79 18.90
C ASN A 159 -8.72 -9.11 17.51
N ARG A 160 -9.89 -8.55 17.21
CA ARG A 160 -10.22 -7.85 15.97
C ARG A 160 -10.56 -6.41 16.27
N PHE A 161 -9.95 -5.48 15.56
CA PHE A 161 -10.28 -4.06 15.63
C PHE A 161 -10.46 -3.48 14.22
N THR A 162 -11.31 -2.49 14.15
CA THR A 162 -11.57 -1.74 12.92
C THR A 162 -11.11 -0.30 13.14
N THR A 163 -10.31 0.18 12.22
CA THR A 163 -9.86 1.58 12.19
C THR A 163 -10.31 2.18 10.87
N GLY A 164 -10.94 3.34 10.93
CA GLY A 164 -11.25 4.14 9.76
C GLY A 164 -10.72 5.54 9.94
N GLY A 165 -10.34 6.20 8.88
CA GLY A 165 -9.82 7.55 9.00
C GLY A 165 -9.37 8.17 7.70
N PHE A 166 -8.78 9.35 7.84
CA PHE A 166 -8.26 10.13 6.75
C PHE A 166 -6.74 10.20 6.84
N THR A 167 -6.10 9.98 5.72
CA THR A 167 -4.64 10.14 5.57
C THR A 167 -4.37 11.45 4.84
N PHE A 168 -3.46 12.20 5.36
CA PHE A 168 -2.92 13.38 4.70
C PHE A 168 -1.42 13.25 4.64
N GLY A 169 -0.82 13.64 3.50
CA GLY A 169 0.62 13.69 3.43
C GLY A 169 1.14 14.66 2.40
N MET A 170 2.38 15.06 2.62
CA MET A 170 3.11 15.91 1.70
C MET A 170 4.57 15.47 1.60
N ARG A 171 5.13 15.67 0.42
CA ARG A 171 6.55 15.53 0.15
C ARG A 171 7.05 16.80 -0.54
N PHE A 172 7.95 17.50 0.11
CA PHE A 172 8.60 18.68 -0.44
C PHE A 172 10.06 18.37 -0.79
N ALA A 173 10.42 18.58 -2.05
CA ALA A 173 11.75 18.32 -2.58
C ALA A 173 12.20 19.52 -3.42
N PHE A 174 12.89 20.45 -2.79
CA PHE A 174 13.30 21.71 -3.42
C PHE A 174 14.17 21.45 -4.65
N ARG A 175 13.82 22.08 -5.79
CA ARG A 175 14.49 21.94 -7.08
C ARG A 175 14.67 20.47 -7.52
N GLU A 176 13.65 19.65 -7.31
CA GLU A 176 13.66 18.26 -7.77
C GLU A 176 13.70 18.21 -9.30
N ARG A 177 14.64 17.43 -9.82
CA ARG A 177 14.69 17.15 -11.24
C ARG A 177 13.68 16.08 -11.57
N LEU A 178 12.78 16.39 -12.48
CA LEU A 178 11.76 15.46 -12.96
C LEU A 178 12.08 15.09 -14.40
N ALA A 179 12.14 13.78 -14.68
CA ALA A 179 12.08 13.28 -16.03
C ALA A 179 10.62 12.98 -16.36
N ARG A 180 10.12 13.55 -17.44
CA ARG A 180 8.80 13.25 -17.96
C ARG A 180 8.92 12.08 -18.93
N LEU A 181 8.47 10.92 -18.48
CA LEU A 181 8.22 9.78 -19.33
C LEU A 181 6.81 9.90 -19.95
N PRO A 182 6.52 9.21 -21.02
CA PRO A 182 5.20 9.27 -21.66
C PRO A 182 4.04 8.94 -20.69
N ASP A 183 4.28 8.08 -19.70
CA ASP A 183 3.26 7.54 -18.78
C ASP A 183 3.32 8.14 -17.37
N ARG A 184 4.43 8.79 -16.99
CA ARG A 184 4.65 9.28 -15.62
C ARG A 184 5.77 10.29 -15.52
N GLU A 185 5.75 11.06 -14.45
CA GLU A 185 6.89 11.84 -14.00
C GLU A 185 7.73 11.01 -13.03
N VAL A 186 9.03 10.93 -13.29
CA VAL A 186 10.00 10.21 -12.44
C VAL A 186 10.94 11.22 -11.81
N ALA A 187 11.02 11.18 -10.49
CA ALA A 187 11.98 11.99 -9.74
C ALA A 187 13.41 11.47 -9.97
N LEU A 188 14.25 12.30 -10.53
CA LEU A 188 15.69 12.03 -10.71
C LEU A 188 16.50 12.41 -9.47
N GLY A 189 15.83 13.01 -8.49
CA GLY A 189 16.43 13.43 -7.23
C GLY A 189 16.72 14.94 -7.16
N THR A 190 17.14 15.35 -6.00
CA THR A 190 17.54 16.73 -5.67
C THR A 190 18.84 16.70 -4.87
N ARG A 191 19.56 17.81 -4.86
CA ARG A 191 20.73 18.02 -3.99
C ARG A 191 20.35 18.53 -2.59
N TRP A 192 19.08 18.84 -2.39
CA TRP A 192 18.56 19.38 -1.16
C TRP A 192 17.89 18.30 -0.33
N PRO A 193 17.78 18.48 0.99
CA PRO A 193 16.99 17.57 1.82
C PRO A 193 15.54 17.49 1.33
N VAL A 194 14.99 16.29 1.41
CA VAL A 194 13.57 16.01 1.10
C VAL A 194 12.81 15.93 2.42
N LEU A 195 11.81 16.78 2.55
CA LEU A 195 10.90 16.74 3.69
C LEU A 195 9.67 15.93 3.33
N SER A 196 9.37 14.91 4.12
CA SER A 196 8.14 14.12 3.99
C SER A 196 7.40 14.14 5.33
N ILE A 197 6.12 14.47 5.28
CA ILE A 197 5.23 14.48 6.44
C ILE A 197 4.00 13.68 6.04
N SER A 198 3.54 12.80 6.94
CA SER A 198 2.26 12.12 6.80
C SER A 198 1.56 12.07 8.15
N ALA A 199 0.24 12.21 8.13
CA ALA A 199 -0.62 12.14 9.28
C ALA A 199 -1.84 11.27 8.97
N PHE A 200 -2.25 10.49 9.95
CA PHE A 200 -3.50 9.72 9.91
C PHE A 200 -4.40 10.21 11.04
N VAL A 201 -5.62 10.56 10.69
CA VAL A 201 -6.64 11.01 11.63
C VAL A 201 -7.72 9.94 11.70
N ALA A 202 -7.74 9.17 12.78
CA ALA A 202 -8.76 8.16 13.00
C ALA A 202 -10.12 8.81 13.28
N VAL A 203 -11.15 8.28 12.65
CA VAL A 203 -12.54 8.64 12.93
C VAL A 203 -13.12 7.57 13.83
N LYS A 204 -13.73 7.99 14.92
CA LYS A 204 -14.42 7.09 15.82
C LYS A 204 -15.68 6.57 15.10
N GLY A 205 -15.71 5.25 14.86
CA GLY A 205 -16.90 4.55 14.41
C GLY A 205 -17.87 4.28 15.55
#